data_f52295b6e421ead8647852f829a21c0a
#
_entry.id   f52295b6e421ead8647852f829a21c0a
#
_cell.length_a   1.000
_cell.length_b   1.000
_cell.length_c   1.000
_cell.angle_alpha   90.00
_cell.angle_beta   90.00
_cell.angle_gamma   90.00
#
_symmetry.space_group_name_H-M   'P 1'
#
loop_
_entity.id
_entity.type
_entity.pdbx_description
1 polymer ?
#
loop_
_entity_poly.entity_id
_entity_poly.type
_entity_poly.pdbx_seq_one_letter_code
_entity_poly.pdbx_strand_id
1 'polypeptide(L)'
;MFNFNNIASINQEISLPILKKYNKKIYFKREDLIHPIISGNKFRKLKYNIKEALKINKTHLISFGGAYSNHLLALSYIGKLYGISTLGIIRGEELLKKKLNSTLQKCNDFGMKFVYVSREEYRKRNHIKYIDSLQKLYKDSFIIPEGGTNHLGVKGCEEILTKKDEDFDVICCPVGSGGTISGLINSKNKNQKVLGFSALKASGINNVISNFANNNNWELYDDVFFGGYSKVDNRLVSFINETYSSTGVLLDPIYNSKMLFRIINLILIDKWIYGDKILIINTGGLQSVYEMNLKLKKKGCITINH
;
A
#
# COMPACT_ATOMS: atom_id res chain seq x y z
N MET A 1 13.34 -21.99 -0.87
CA MET A 1 11.97 -21.50 -0.67
C MET A 1 12.06 -20.08 -0.06
N PHE A 2 11.38 -19.10 -0.64
CA PHE A 2 11.42 -17.72 -0.13
C PHE A 2 10.88 -17.69 1.32
N ASN A 3 11.68 -17.11 2.24
CA ASN A 3 11.33 -17.15 3.67
C ASN A 3 10.63 -15.84 4.08
N PHE A 4 9.33 -15.92 4.37
CA PHE A 4 8.55 -14.81 4.90
C PHE A 4 8.85 -14.50 6.42
N ASN A 5 9.74 -15.25 7.07
CA ASN A 5 9.85 -15.21 8.54
C ASN A 5 10.95 -14.26 9.07
N ASN A 6 11.96 -13.91 8.28
CA ASN A 6 13.06 -13.03 8.70
C ASN A 6 12.93 -11.64 8.10
N ILE A 7 12.10 -10.80 8.71
CA ILE A 7 11.87 -9.46 8.21
C ILE A 7 12.27 -8.46 9.26
N ALA A 8 13.42 -7.84 9.04
CA ALA A 8 13.87 -6.70 9.82
C ALA A 8 13.18 -5.42 9.31
N SER A 9 12.08 -5.05 9.94
CA SER A 9 11.52 -3.71 9.81
C SER A 9 12.05 -2.85 10.95
N ILE A 10 12.74 -1.76 10.62
CA ILE A 10 13.33 -0.85 11.59
C ILE A 10 12.50 0.42 11.75
N ASN A 11 12.59 1.04 12.94
CA ASN A 11 12.09 2.39 13.18
C ASN A 11 13.22 3.37 12.95
N GLN A 12 13.11 4.21 11.95
CA GLN A 12 14.08 5.27 11.63
C GLN A 12 13.52 6.60 12.10
N GLU A 13 14.16 7.23 13.06
CA GLU A 13 13.84 8.62 13.43
C GLU A 13 14.18 9.56 12.27
N ILE A 14 13.30 10.52 12.02
CA ILE A 14 13.52 11.54 11.00
C ILE A 14 13.49 12.92 11.64
N SER A 15 14.44 13.79 11.25
CA SER A 15 14.46 15.19 11.62
C SER A 15 14.06 16.03 10.43
N LEU A 16 12.92 16.71 10.55
CA LEU A 16 12.45 17.64 9.54
C LEU A 16 12.64 19.06 10.04
N PRO A 17 13.42 19.93 9.36
CA PRO A 17 13.70 21.28 9.80
C PRO A 17 12.45 22.09 10.17
N ILE A 18 11.39 21.92 9.40
CA ILE A 18 10.09 22.60 9.61
C ILE A 18 9.43 22.24 10.95
N LEU A 19 9.76 21.12 11.56
CA LEU A 19 9.17 20.65 12.83
C LEU A 19 10.03 20.90 14.06
N LYS A 20 11.21 21.49 13.92
CA LYS A 20 12.15 21.68 15.07
C LYS A 20 11.53 22.37 16.27
N LYS A 21 10.59 23.31 16.06
CA LYS A 21 9.93 24.09 17.13
C LYS A 21 8.72 23.42 17.77
N TYR A 22 8.26 22.27 17.23
CA TYR A 22 6.99 21.66 17.64
C TYR A 22 7.15 20.48 18.64
N ASN A 23 8.35 20.19 19.09
CA ASN A 23 8.64 19.08 20.02
C ASN A 23 8.01 17.74 19.61
N LYS A 24 7.94 17.45 18.31
CA LYS A 24 7.39 16.20 17.76
C LYS A 24 8.53 15.29 17.32
N LYS A 25 8.46 14.02 17.72
CA LYS A 25 9.40 12.97 17.30
C LYS A 25 8.70 12.08 16.28
N ILE A 26 9.18 12.08 15.06
CA ILE A 26 8.61 11.32 13.95
C ILE A 26 9.55 10.18 13.58
N TYR A 27 8.99 8.99 13.45
CA TYR A 27 9.70 7.79 13.04
C TYR A 27 9.03 7.15 11.84
N PHE A 28 9.81 6.70 10.89
CA PHE A 28 9.33 5.78 9.85
C PHE A 28 9.56 4.33 10.27
N LYS A 29 8.49 3.54 10.28
CA LYS A 29 8.56 2.08 10.22
C LYS A 29 8.89 1.70 8.79
N ARG A 30 10.12 1.26 8.55
CA ARG A 30 10.71 1.06 7.22
C ARG A 30 10.28 -0.28 6.61
N GLU A 31 8.95 -0.46 6.45
CA GLU A 31 8.39 -1.62 5.75
C GLU A 31 8.81 -1.66 4.26
N ASP A 32 9.15 -0.52 3.68
CA ASP A 32 9.69 -0.38 2.33
C ASP A 32 11.01 -1.12 2.11
N LEU A 33 11.79 -1.36 3.15
CA LEU A 33 13.09 -2.05 3.08
C LEU A 33 13.00 -3.57 3.21
N ILE A 34 11.81 -4.13 3.46
CA ILE A 34 11.62 -5.58 3.67
C ILE A 34 12.11 -6.40 2.46
N HIS A 35 11.80 -5.93 1.27
CA HIS A 35 12.16 -6.62 0.04
C HIS A 35 12.13 -5.63 -1.15
N PRO A 36 13.08 -5.69 -2.08
CA PRO A 36 13.17 -4.71 -3.16
C PRO A 36 11.98 -4.72 -4.14
N ILE A 37 11.28 -5.85 -4.30
CA ILE A 37 10.14 -5.99 -5.23
C ILE A 37 8.83 -6.19 -4.49
N ILE A 38 8.77 -7.14 -3.53
CA ILE A 38 7.57 -7.38 -2.69
C ILE A 38 7.62 -6.39 -1.52
N SER A 39 7.70 -5.11 -1.80
CA SER A 39 7.97 -4.07 -0.82
C SER A 39 6.76 -3.76 0.06
N GLY A 40 7.06 -3.41 1.30
CA GLY A 40 6.12 -2.83 2.25
C GLY A 40 4.94 -3.75 2.58
N ASN A 41 3.79 -3.13 2.73
CA ASN A 41 2.56 -3.81 3.16
C ASN A 41 2.09 -4.95 2.22
N LYS A 42 2.58 -5.02 0.99
CA LYS A 42 2.23 -6.11 0.07
C LYS A 42 2.89 -7.41 0.47
N PHE A 43 4.09 -7.36 1.03
CA PHE A 43 4.75 -8.50 1.64
C PHE A 43 3.87 -9.11 2.76
N ARG A 44 3.44 -8.26 3.69
CA ARG A 44 2.60 -8.67 4.83
C ARG A 44 1.29 -9.29 4.36
N LYS A 45 0.59 -8.61 3.46
CA LYS A 45 -0.71 -9.05 2.95
C LYS A 45 -0.65 -10.35 2.15
N LEU A 46 0.43 -10.59 1.43
CA LEU A 46 0.58 -11.80 0.61
C LEU A 46 1.06 -13.00 1.43
N LYS A 47 1.76 -12.81 2.54
CA LYS A 47 2.34 -13.88 3.37
C LYS A 47 1.38 -15.03 3.65
N TYR A 48 0.26 -14.76 4.28
CA TYR A 48 -0.70 -15.81 4.66
C TYR A 48 -1.59 -16.24 3.50
N ASN A 49 -1.87 -15.35 2.54
CA ASN A 49 -2.57 -15.72 1.31
C ASN A 49 -1.79 -16.80 0.53
N ILE A 50 -0.47 -16.62 0.40
CA ILE A 50 0.38 -17.59 -0.29
C ILE A 50 0.52 -18.89 0.53
N LYS A 51 0.70 -18.78 1.85
CA LYS A 51 0.75 -19.96 2.72
C LYS A 51 -0.52 -20.81 2.59
N GLU A 52 -1.69 -20.17 2.56
CA GLU A 52 -2.97 -20.88 2.42
C GLU A 52 -3.12 -21.50 1.02
N ALA A 53 -2.81 -20.76 -0.04
CA ALA A 53 -2.85 -21.29 -1.41
C ALA A 53 -1.98 -22.55 -1.57
N LEU A 54 -0.76 -22.52 -1.04
CA LEU A 54 0.16 -23.64 -1.06
C LEU A 54 -0.38 -24.84 -0.23
N LYS A 55 -0.92 -24.57 0.97
CA LYS A 55 -1.48 -25.59 1.85
C LYS A 55 -2.61 -26.38 1.19
N ILE A 56 -3.45 -25.72 0.39
CA ILE A 56 -4.56 -26.33 -0.32
C ILE A 56 -4.20 -26.68 -1.79
N ASN A 57 -2.91 -26.78 -2.09
CA ASN A 57 -2.34 -27.21 -3.37
C ASN A 57 -2.87 -26.44 -4.59
N LYS A 58 -3.11 -25.13 -4.47
CA LYS A 58 -3.50 -24.28 -5.61
C LYS A 58 -2.30 -23.96 -6.49
N THR A 59 -2.49 -24.15 -7.80
CA THR A 59 -1.44 -23.95 -8.82
C THR A 59 -1.52 -22.60 -9.53
N HIS A 60 -2.60 -21.85 -9.30
CA HIS A 60 -2.86 -20.56 -9.91
C HIS A 60 -3.26 -19.51 -8.87
N LEU A 61 -2.68 -18.34 -8.93
CA LEU A 61 -3.06 -17.18 -8.11
C LEU A 61 -3.72 -16.15 -9.00
N ILE A 62 -4.93 -15.73 -8.65
CA ILE A 62 -5.67 -14.68 -9.37
C ILE A 62 -5.83 -13.48 -8.47
N SER A 63 -5.59 -12.27 -8.99
CA SER A 63 -5.92 -11.06 -8.27
C SER A 63 -6.29 -9.90 -9.21
N PHE A 64 -6.70 -8.79 -8.62
CA PHE A 64 -7.25 -7.63 -9.29
C PHE A 64 -6.35 -6.41 -9.12
N GLY A 65 -6.30 -5.55 -10.15
CA GLY A 65 -5.57 -4.30 -10.05
C GLY A 65 -5.73 -3.38 -11.25
N GLY A 66 -5.35 -2.13 -11.08
CA GLY A 66 -5.15 -1.22 -12.21
C GLY A 66 -3.77 -1.38 -12.82
N ALA A 67 -3.51 -0.64 -13.91
CA ALA A 67 -2.26 -0.69 -14.67
C ALA A 67 -0.97 -0.42 -13.87
N TYR A 68 -1.07 0.25 -12.73
CA TYR A 68 0.06 0.61 -11.87
C TYR A 68 -0.01 -0.07 -10.50
N SER A 69 -0.59 -1.27 -10.44
CA SER A 69 -0.85 -1.99 -9.19
C SER A 69 0.42 -2.55 -8.56
N ASN A 70 0.82 -1.98 -7.41
CA ASN A 70 1.90 -2.53 -6.56
C ASN A 70 1.57 -3.95 -6.07
N HIS A 71 0.28 -4.26 -5.93
CA HIS A 71 -0.17 -5.57 -5.49
C HIS A 71 0.04 -6.63 -6.56
N LEU A 72 -0.32 -6.35 -7.82
CA LEU A 72 -0.09 -7.29 -8.92
C LEU A 72 1.40 -7.51 -9.18
N LEU A 73 2.22 -6.46 -9.07
CA LEU A 73 3.67 -6.60 -9.19
C LEU A 73 4.25 -7.52 -8.11
N ALA A 74 3.83 -7.35 -6.86
CA ALA A 74 4.27 -8.22 -5.76
C ALA A 74 3.80 -9.67 -5.98
N LEU A 75 2.54 -9.86 -6.40
CA LEU A 75 1.97 -11.18 -6.65
C LEU A 75 2.68 -11.89 -7.81
N SER A 76 2.97 -11.20 -8.91
CA SER A 76 3.65 -11.78 -10.07
C SER A 76 5.06 -12.27 -9.71
N TYR A 77 5.78 -11.47 -8.92
CA TYR A 77 7.11 -11.87 -8.45
C TYR A 77 7.06 -13.06 -7.51
N ILE A 78 6.08 -13.13 -6.61
CA ILE A 78 5.84 -14.30 -5.75
C ILE A 78 5.54 -15.54 -6.61
N GLY A 79 4.68 -15.41 -7.63
CA GLY A 79 4.39 -16.48 -8.56
C GLY A 79 5.66 -17.06 -9.20
N LYS A 80 6.55 -16.17 -9.67
CA LYS A 80 7.86 -16.55 -10.20
C LYS A 80 8.72 -17.29 -9.17
N LEU A 81 8.78 -16.80 -7.93
CA LEU A 81 9.59 -17.40 -6.86
C LEU A 81 9.14 -18.81 -6.45
N TYR A 82 7.84 -19.05 -6.48
CA TYR A 82 7.25 -20.34 -6.06
C TYR A 82 6.89 -21.25 -7.23
N GLY A 83 7.11 -20.83 -8.48
CA GLY A 83 6.69 -21.60 -9.66
C GLY A 83 5.16 -21.71 -9.81
N ILE A 84 4.41 -20.76 -9.28
CA ILE A 84 2.94 -20.73 -9.32
C ILE A 84 2.49 -19.76 -10.42
N SER A 85 1.58 -20.21 -11.27
CA SER A 85 1.01 -19.36 -12.32
C SER A 85 0.23 -18.18 -11.71
N THR A 86 0.36 -16.99 -12.29
CA THR A 86 -0.35 -15.81 -11.84
C THR A 86 -1.21 -15.20 -12.94
N LEU A 87 -2.41 -14.71 -12.57
CA LEU A 87 -3.34 -14.04 -13.46
C LEU A 87 -3.79 -12.71 -12.82
N GLY A 88 -3.54 -11.62 -13.52
CA GLY A 88 -4.01 -10.29 -13.15
C GLY A 88 -5.28 -9.91 -13.90
N ILE A 89 -6.38 -9.65 -13.19
CA ILE A 89 -7.58 -9.05 -13.77
C ILE A 89 -7.40 -7.53 -13.75
N ILE A 90 -7.22 -6.95 -14.93
CA ILE A 90 -6.80 -5.56 -15.10
C ILE A 90 -8.01 -4.67 -15.39
N ARG A 91 -8.14 -3.60 -14.58
CA ARG A 91 -9.19 -2.59 -14.78
C ARG A 91 -8.90 -1.74 -16.01
N GLY A 92 -9.76 -1.82 -17.03
CA GLY A 92 -9.71 -1.01 -18.23
C GLY A 92 -9.38 -1.84 -19.46
N GLU A 93 -10.41 -2.26 -20.18
CA GLU A 93 -10.27 -3.01 -21.44
C GLU A 93 -9.55 -2.24 -22.54
N GLU A 94 -9.58 -0.89 -22.46
CA GLU A 94 -8.83 0.00 -23.34
C GLU A 94 -7.30 -0.21 -23.29
N LEU A 95 -6.81 -0.85 -22.24
CA LEU A 95 -5.39 -1.15 -22.06
C LEU A 95 -4.92 -2.34 -22.91
N LEU A 96 -5.83 -3.20 -23.35
CA LEU A 96 -5.50 -4.35 -24.19
C LEU A 96 -4.79 -3.94 -25.49
N LYS A 97 -5.17 -2.78 -26.05
CA LYS A 97 -4.62 -2.24 -27.31
C LYS A 97 -3.40 -1.33 -27.10
N LYS A 98 -2.92 -1.17 -25.87
CA LYS A 98 -1.80 -0.28 -25.54
C LYS A 98 -0.55 -1.08 -25.19
N LYS A 99 0.62 -0.49 -25.45
CA LYS A 99 1.88 -0.99 -24.89
C LYS A 99 1.76 -1.11 -23.36
N LEU A 100 2.30 -2.18 -22.80
CA LEU A 100 2.41 -2.33 -21.35
C LEU A 100 3.22 -1.15 -20.78
N ASN A 101 2.73 -0.58 -19.69
CA ASN A 101 3.54 0.35 -18.90
C ASN A 101 4.61 -0.43 -18.11
N SER A 102 5.52 0.26 -17.46
CA SER A 102 6.64 -0.36 -16.75
C SER A 102 6.20 -1.36 -15.67
N THR A 103 5.08 -1.11 -14.99
CA THR A 103 4.55 -2.01 -13.94
C THR A 103 4.01 -3.29 -14.54
N LEU A 104 3.13 -3.21 -15.55
CA LEU A 104 2.60 -4.40 -16.23
C LEU A 104 3.68 -5.14 -17.01
N GLN A 105 4.66 -4.41 -17.57
CA GLN A 105 5.80 -5.05 -18.22
C GLN A 105 6.57 -5.93 -17.23
N LYS A 106 6.92 -5.41 -16.05
CA LYS A 106 7.57 -6.21 -14.99
C LYS A 106 6.71 -7.39 -14.54
N CYS A 107 5.38 -7.21 -14.43
CA CYS A 107 4.49 -8.34 -14.12
C CYS A 107 4.55 -9.42 -15.20
N ASN A 108 4.56 -9.03 -16.46
CA ASN A 108 4.70 -9.94 -17.62
C ASN A 108 6.06 -10.65 -17.61
N ASP A 109 7.15 -9.93 -17.33
CA ASP A 109 8.51 -10.49 -17.23
C ASP A 109 8.65 -11.49 -16.08
N PHE A 110 7.78 -11.38 -15.06
CA PHE A 110 7.65 -12.37 -13.98
C PHE A 110 6.67 -13.51 -14.32
N GLY A 111 6.09 -13.52 -15.52
CA GLY A 111 5.23 -14.58 -16.01
C GLY A 111 3.74 -14.42 -15.71
N MET A 112 3.30 -13.23 -15.24
CA MET A 112 1.88 -12.98 -15.01
C MET A 112 1.11 -12.84 -16.34
N LYS A 113 0.02 -13.57 -16.48
CA LYS A 113 -0.95 -13.38 -17.55
C LYS A 113 -1.98 -12.31 -17.18
N PHE A 114 -2.62 -11.69 -18.19
CA PHE A 114 -3.58 -10.62 -17.97
C PHE A 114 -4.93 -10.92 -18.64
N VAL A 115 -6.00 -10.59 -17.92
CA VAL A 115 -7.34 -10.45 -18.48
C VAL A 115 -7.76 -9.00 -18.25
N TYR A 116 -8.09 -8.31 -19.33
CA TYR A 116 -8.54 -6.91 -19.28
C TYR A 116 -10.06 -6.89 -19.28
N VAL A 117 -10.64 -6.21 -18.29
CA VAL A 117 -12.08 -6.10 -18.13
C VAL A 117 -12.54 -4.65 -18.14
N SER A 118 -13.77 -4.40 -18.51
CA SER A 118 -14.36 -3.07 -18.49
C SER A 118 -14.36 -2.51 -17.06
N ARG A 119 -14.43 -1.19 -16.92
CA ARG A 119 -14.53 -0.54 -15.60
C ARG A 119 -15.80 -0.94 -14.85
N GLU A 120 -16.87 -1.24 -15.59
CA GLU A 120 -18.13 -1.71 -15.03
C GLU A 120 -18.00 -3.12 -14.48
N GLU A 121 -17.45 -4.05 -15.26
CA GLU A 121 -17.20 -5.41 -14.81
C GLU A 121 -16.25 -5.43 -13.60
N TYR A 122 -15.20 -4.61 -13.63
CA TYR A 122 -14.25 -4.50 -12.52
C TYR A 122 -14.90 -4.05 -11.19
N ARG A 123 -15.99 -3.29 -11.23
CA ARG A 123 -16.74 -2.92 -10.01
C ARG A 123 -17.34 -4.14 -9.30
N LYS A 124 -17.62 -5.21 -10.05
CA LYS A 124 -18.19 -6.48 -9.54
C LYS A 124 -17.16 -7.38 -8.83
N ARG A 125 -15.87 -7.02 -8.82
CA ARG A 125 -14.74 -7.86 -8.32
C ARG A 125 -14.89 -8.40 -6.89
N ASN A 126 -15.74 -7.77 -6.07
CA ASN A 126 -16.04 -8.22 -4.71
C ASN A 126 -17.43 -8.88 -4.60
N HIS A 127 -18.19 -8.99 -5.69
CA HIS A 127 -19.50 -9.64 -5.68
C HIS A 127 -19.31 -11.16 -5.71
N ILE A 128 -19.99 -11.84 -4.80
CA ILE A 128 -19.87 -13.30 -4.64
C ILE A 128 -20.10 -14.05 -5.96
N LYS A 129 -21.16 -13.69 -6.70
CA LYS A 129 -21.48 -14.32 -7.99
C LYS A 129 -20.34 -14.17 -9.03
N TYR A 130 -19.62 -13.03 -9.01
CA TYR A 130 -18.50 -12.80 -9.90
C TYR A 130 -17.28 -13.64 -9.49
N ILE A 131 -16.97 -13.69 -8.21
CA ILE A 131 -15.92 -14.55 -7.67
C ILE A 131 -16.20 -16.01 -7.96
N ASP A 132 -17.45 -16.49 -7.76
CA ASP A 132 -17.87 -17.86 -8.07
C ASP A 132 -17.72 -18.19 -9.56
N SER A 133 -18.04 -17.24 -10.44
CA SER A 133 -17.85 -17.44 -11.89
C SER A 133 -16.37 -17.58 -12.25
N LEU A 134 -15.50 -16.79 -11.65
CA LEU A 134 -14.06 -16.90 -11.83
C LEU A 134 -13.54 -18.24 -11.27
N GLN A 135 -14.02 -18.65 -10.10
CA GLN A 135 -13.61 -19.92 -9.48
C GLN A 135 -14.04 -21.14 -10.33
N LYS A 136 -15.20 -21.08 -10.98
CA LYS A 136 -15.66 -22.10 -11.93
C LYS A 136 -14.79 -22.16 -13.20
N LEU A 137 -14.39 -20.98 -13.70
CA LEU A 137 -13.55 -20.87 -14.90
C LEU A 137 -12.10 -21.31 -14.63
N TYR A 138 -11.58 -20.99 -13.44
CA TYR A 138 -10.21 -21.30 -13.02
C TYR A 138 -10.22 -22.19 -11.77
N LYS A 139 -10.59 -23.47 -11.95
CA LYS A 139 -10.87 -24.41 -10.84
C LYS A 139 -9.74 -24.55 -9.82
N ASP A 140 -8.47 -24.56 -10.27
CA ASP A 140 -7.29 -24.75 -9.41
C ASP A 140 -6.67 -23.43 -8.94
N SER A 141 -7.46 -22.36 -8.97
CA SER A 141 -6.99 -21.04 -8.57
C SER A 141 -7.28 -20.73 -7.11
N PHE A 142 -6.45 -19.84 -6.55
CA PHE A 142 -6.69 -19.11 -5.31
C PHE A 142 -6.89 -17.63 -5.65
N ILE A 143 -8.08 -17.12 -5.37
CA ILE A 143 -8.44 -15.73 -5.69
C ILE A 143 -8.12 -14.84 -4.51
N ILE A 144 -7.22 -13.89 -4.71
CA ILE A 144 -6.82 -12.88 -3.72
C ILE A 144 -7.53 -11.57 -4.07
N PRO A 145 -8.29 -10.95 -3.16
CA PRO A 145 -8.96 -9.68 -3.42
C PRO A 145 -8.01 -8.55 -3.80
N GLU A 146 -8.54 -7.48 -4.42
CA GLU A 146 -7.76 -6.28 -4.78
C GLU A 146 -6.96 -5.76 -3.58
N GLY A 147 -5.66 -5.51 -3.82
CA GLY A 147 -4.74 -5.05 -2.78
C GLY A 147 -4.46 -6.06 -1.66
N GLY A 148 -4.91 -7.32 -1.78
CA GLY A 148 -4.71 -8.37 -0.79
C GLY A 148 -5.53 -8.16 0.50
N THR A 149 -6.70 -7.53 0.42
CA THR A 149 -7.50 -7.20 1.61
C THR A 149 -8.54 -8.27 1.88
N ASN A 150 -8.20 -9.20 2.75
CA ASN A 150 -9.03 -10.25 3.33
C ASN A 150 -8.49 -10.57 4.74
N HIS A 151 -9.08 -11.49 5.47
CA HIS A 151 -8.63 -11.88 6.82
C HIS A 151 -7.16 -12.32 6.85
N LEU A 152 -6.70 -13.05 5.83
CA LEU A 152 -5.30 -13.50 5.72
C LEU A 152 -4.33 -12.33 5.51
N GLY A 153 -4.74 -11.35 4.70
CA GLY A 153 -3.96 -10.14 4.48
C GLY A 153 -3.92 -9.22 5.70
N VAL A 154 -5.03 -9.08 6.42
CA VAL A 154 -5.10 -8.34 7.69
C VAL A 154 -4.21 -9.00 8.74
N LYS A 155 -4.32 -10.33 8.93
CA LYS A 155 -3.45 -11.11 9.82
C LYS A 155 -1.97 -10.89 9.53
N GLY A 156 -1.58 -10.82 8.25
CA GLY A 156 -0.20 -10.51 7.89
C GLY A 156 0.22 -9.09 8.27
N CYS A 157 -0.69 -8.13 8.20
CA CYS A 157 -0.42 -6.74 8.60
C CYS A 157 -0.41 -6.54 10.14
N GLU A 158 -0.97 -7.44 10.93
CA GLU A 158 -0.85 -7.43 12.39
C GLU A 158 0.62 -7.63 12.84
N GLU A 159 1.45 -8.23 12.00
CA GLU A 159 2.89 -8.43 12.28
C GLU A 159 3.75 -7.19 11.99
N ILE A 160 3.18 -6.09 11.52
CA ILE A 160 3.93 -4.84 11.28
C ILE A 160 4.40 -4.26 12.61
N LEU A 161 3.52 -4.24 13.62
CA LEU A 161 3.86 -3.75 14.95
C LEU A 161 4.49 -4.85 15.78
N THR A 162 5.49 -4.46 16.58
CA THR A 162 6.24 -5.32 17.47
C THR A 162 6.34 -4.65 18.84
N LYS A 163 6.90 -5.33 19.84
CA LYS A 163 7.17 -4.74 21.17
C LYS A 163 7.98 -3.44 21.12
N LYS A 164 8.81 -3.25 20.10
CA LYS A 164 9.58 -2.01 19.90
C LYS A 164 8.73 -0.80 19.56
N ASP A 165 7.47 -1.03 19.23
CA ASP A 165 6.54 0.02 18.79
C ASP A 165 5.55 0.43 19.88
N GLU A 166 5.65 -0.15 21.09
CA GLU A 166 4.69 0.10 22.19
C GLU A 166 4.77 1.50 22.78
N ASP A 167 5.92 2.17 22.67
CA ASP A 167 6.14 3.53 23.20
C ASP A 167 5.67 4.66 22.31
N PHE A 168 5.08 4.39 21.14
CA PHE A 168 4.53 5.43 20.28
C PHE A 168 3.11 5.81 20.72
N ASP A 169 2.80 7.12 20.70
CA ASP A 169 1.48 7.62 21.04
C ASP A 169 0.46 7.29 19.93
N VAL A 170 0.91 7.40 18.68
CA VAL A 170 0.07 7.28 17.51
C VAL A 170 0.77 6.59 16.35
N ILE A 171 0.01 5.79 15.61
CA ILE A 171 0.45 5.06 14.43
C ILE A 171 -0.28 5.61 13.21
N CYS A 172 0.46 6.10 12.22
CA CYS A 172 -0.08 6.69 11.00
C CYS A 172 0.14 5.75 9.81
N CYS A 173 -0.93 5.52 9.04
CA CYS A 173 -0.90 4.60 7.90
C CYS A 173 -1.60 5.21 6.67
N PRO A 174 -0.99 5.16 5.47
CA PRO A 174 -1.70 5.53 4.25
C PRO A 174 -2.73 4.45 3.89
N VAL A 175 -3.93 4.87 3.51
CA VAL A 175 -5.05 3.96 3.26
C VAL A 175 -5.40 3.90 1.77
N GLY A 176 -5.39 2.68 1.22
CA GLY A 176 -5.93 2.35 -0.08
C GLY A 176 -7.13 1.41 0.05
N SER A 177 -6.90 0.10 0.20
CA SER A 177 -7.94 -0.93 0.33
C SER A 177 -8.31 -1.31 1.78
N GLY A 178 -7.81 -0.60 2.79
CA GLY A 178 -8.17 -0.77 4.20
C GLY A 178 -7.43 -1.87 4.98
N GLY A 179 -6.97 -2.95 4.34
CA GLY A 179 -6.45 -4.11 5.08
C GLY A 179 -5.19 -3.86 5.90
N THR A 180 -4.33 -2.89 5.54
CA THR A 180 -3.13 -2.58 6.31
C THR A 180 -3.49 -1.87 7.61
N ILE A 181 -4.31 -0.85 7.54
CA ILE A 181 -4.77 -0.13 8.73
C ILE A 181 -5.55 -1.05 9.68
N SER A 182 -6.38 -1.96 9.14
CA SER A 182 -7.10 -2.94 9.97
C SER A 182 -6.15 -3.83 10.76
N GLY A 183 -5.06 -4.32 10.15
CA GLY A 183 -4.04 -5.09 10.86
C GLY A 183 -3.33 -4.29 11.96
N LEU A 184 -3.02 -3.01 11.71
CA LEU A 184 -2.43 -2.12 12.71
C LEU A 184 -3.38 -1.86 13.88
N ILE A 185 -4.69 -1.66 13.61
CA ILE A 185 -5.72 -1.49 14.63
C ILE A 185 -5.78 -2.73 15.54
N ASN A 186 -5.70 -3.92 14.95
CA ASN A 186 -5.81 -5.17 15.68
C ASN A 186 -4.56 -5.47 16.56
N SER A 187 -3.38 -4.98 16.16
CA SER A 187 -2.10 -5.30 16.81
C SER A 187 -1.52 -4.20 17.68
N LYS A 188 -2.06 -2.98 17.63
CA LYS A 188 -1.63 -1.89 18.51
C LYS A 188 -1.89 -2.17 19.98
N ASN A 189 -1.17 -1.54 20.90
CA ASN A 189 -1.51 -1.57 22.31
C ASN A 189 -2.72 -0.67 22.64
N LYS A 190 -3.24 -0.80 23.88
CA LYS A 190 -4.49 -0.11 24.29
C LYS A 190 -4.38 1.43 24.26
N ASN A 191 -3.20 1.95 24.55
CA ASN A 191 -2.98 3.41 24.67
C ASN A 191 -2.73 4.08 23.33
N GLN A 192 -2.40 3.32 22.29
CA GLN A 192 -2.09 3.84 20.99
C GLN A 192 -3.36 4.09 20.17
N LYS A 193 -3.34 5.16 19.38
CA LYS A 193 -4.36 5.44 18.36
C LYS A 193 -3.80 5.14 16.97
N VAL A 194 -4.66 4.67 16.06
CA VAL A 194 -4.30 4.49 14.65
C VAL A 194 -4.99 5.55 13.81
N LEU A 195 -4.21 6.27 13.01
CA LEU A 195 -4.71 7.25 12.07
C LEU A 195 -4.51 6.76 10.63
N GLY A 196 -5.60 6.67 9.89
CA GLY A 196 -5.59 6.40 8.47
C GLY A 196 -5.60 7.69 7.65
N PHE A 197 -4.83 7.71 6.56
CA PHE A 197 -4.84 8.83 5.61
C PHE A 197 -5.20 8.30 4.24
N SER A 198 -6.42 8.61 3.78
CA SER A 198 -6.91 8.07 2.51
C SER A 198 -6.23 8.75 1.32
N ALA A 199 -5.68 7.93 0.42
CA ALA A 199 -5.16 8.40 -0.85
C ALA A 199 -6.25 8.49 -1.94
N LEU A 200 -7.45 8.03 -1.65
CA LEU A 200 -8.57 7.88 -2.58
C LEU A 200 -9.84 8.48 -1.99
N LYS A 201 -10.66 9.11 -2.82
CA LYS A 201 -12.09 9.28 -2.49
C LYS A 201 -12.78 7.93 -2.65
N ALA A 202 -12.74 7.08 -1.63
CA ALA A 202 -13.38 5.78 -1.66
C ALA A 202 -14.57 5.78 -0.69
N SER A 203 -15.79 5.89 -1.24
CA SER A 203 -16.99 5.65 -0.46
C SER A 203 -16.95 4.22 0.11
N GLY A 204 -17.25 4.07 1.39
CA GLY A 204 -17.32 2.76 2.05
C GLY A 204 -16.00 2.21 2.60
N ILE A 205 -14.88 2.95 2.54
CA ILE A 205 -13.61 2.47 3.10
C ILE A 205 -13.68 2.32 4.63
N ASN A 206 -14.45 3.17 5.32
CA ASN A 206 -14.73 3.04 6.75
C ASN A 206 -15.38 1.69 7.07
N ASN A 207 -16.39 1.27 6.28
CA ASN A 207 -17.05 -0.02 6.46
C ASN A 207 -16.07 -1.19 6.25
N VAL A 208 -15.18 -1.08 5.25
CA VAL A 208 -14.16 -2.11 5.03
C VAL A 208 -13.23 -2.21 6.23
N ILE A 209 -12.77 -1.09 6.78
CA ILE A 209 -11.91 -1.08 7.97
C ILE A 209 -12.67 -1.68 9.16
N SER A 210 -13.89 -1.22 9.43
CA SER A 210 -14.71 -1.70 10.56
C SER A 210 -15.03 -3.20 10.49
N ASN A 211 -15.17 -3.77 9.29
CA ASN A 211 -15.40 -5.21 9.12
C ASN A 211 -14.20 -6.08 9.53
N PHE A 212 -12.98 -5.53 9.55
CA PHE A 212 -11.76 -6.25 9.93
C PHE A 212 -11.16 -5.78 11.25
N ALA A 213 -11.49 -4.57 11.71
CA ALA A 213 -10.98 -3.99 12.94
C ALA A 213 -11.68 -4.59 14.17
N ASN A 214 -10.91 -4.93 15.21
CA ASN A 214 -11.41 -5.49 16.45
C ASN A 214 -11.72 -4.44 17.52
N ASN A 215 -11.48 -3.15 17.24
CA ASN A 215 -11.77 -2.02 18.13
C ASN A 215 -12.00 -0.73 17.35
N ASN A 216 -12.48 0.31 18.03
CA ASN A 216 -12.84 1.61 17.43
C ASN A 216 -11.82 2.73 17.75
N ASN A 217 -10.64 2.43 18.29
CA ASN A 217 -9.64 3.44 18.61
C ASN A 217 -8.77 3.78 17.38
N TRP A 218 -9.43 4.25 16.34
CA TRP A 218 -8.84 4.72 15.09
C TRP A 218 -9.64 5.88 14.50
N GLU A 219 -9.01 6.65 13.61
CA GLU A 219 -9.65 7.69 12.81
C GLU A 219 -9.16 7.62 11.37
N LEU A 220 -10.01 8.06 10.44
CA LEU A 220 -9.67 8.15 9.02
C LEU A 220 -9.79 9.59 8.53
N TYR A 221 -8.68 10.13 8.06
CA TYR A 221 -8.64 11.34 7.27
C TYR A 221 -8.91 10.99 5.81
N ASP A 222 -10.09 11.35 5.30
CA ASP A 222 -10.53 11.10 3.93
C ASP A 222 -10.56 12.37 3.07
N ASP A 223 -10.11 13.49 3.62
CA ASP A 223 -9.87 14.72 2.92
C ASP A 223 -8.70 14.55 1.92
N VAL A 224 -9.06 14.41 0.66
CA VAL A 224 -8.11 14.07 -0.39
C VAL A 224 -7.23 15.26 -0.76
N PHE A 225 -5.98 15.24 -0.29
CA PHE A 225 -4.96 16.21 -0.65
C PHE A 225 -4.48 16.04 -2.10
N PHE A 226 -4.04 17.14 -2.70
CA PHE A 226 -3.49 17.18 -4.07
C PHE A 226 -4.44 16.62 -5.15
N GLY A 227 -5.77 16.75 -4.95
CA GLY A 227 -6.77 16.38 -5.95
C GLY A 227 -6.98 14.89 -6.17
N GLY A 228 -6.47 14.00 -5.30
CA GLY A 228 -6.79 12.58 -5.28
C GLY A 228 -5.72 11.66 -5.82
N TYR A 229 -6.14 10.43 -6.13
CA TYR A 229 -5.25 9.35 -6.53
C TYR A 229 -4.40 9.70 -7.76
N SER A 230 -3.08 9.47 -7.64
CA SER A 230 -2.11 9.68 -8.73
C SER A 230 -2.04 11.12 -9.27
N LYS A 231 -2.67 12.11 -8.61
CA LYS A 231 -2.46 13.53 -8.92
C LYS A 231 -1.31 14.06 -8.07
N VAL A 232 -0.36 14.71 -8.72
CA VAL A 232 0.87 15.24 -8.14
C VAL A 232 1.14 16.60 -8.78
N ASP A 233 1.41 17.59 -7.97
CA ASP A 233 1.83 18.93 -8.38
C ASP A 233 3.28 19.21 -7.96
N ASN A 234 3.83 20.36 -8.39
CA ASN A 234 5.20 20.74 -8.06
C ASN A 234 5.43 20.90 -6.54
N ARG A 235 4.42 21.32 -5.78
CA ARG A 235 4.50 21.45 -4.32
C ARG A 235 4.75 20.11 -3.64
N LEU A 236 4.02 19.05 -4.07
CA LEU A 236 4.23 17.72 -3.53
C LEU A 236 5.59 17.15 -3.96
N VAL A 237 6.02 17.42 -5.19
CA VAL A 237 7.35 16.98 -5.69
C VAL A 237 8.46 17.65 -4.90
N SER A 238 8.42 18.97 -4.69
CA SER A 238 9.39 19.69 -3.85
C SER A 238 9.45 19.10 -2.44
N PHE A 239 8.28 18.87 -1.84
CA PHE A 239 8.18 18.26 -0.51
C PHE A 239 8.83 16.85 -0.44
N ILE A 240 8.63 16.00 -1.46
CA ILE A 240 9.27 14.68 -1.54
C ILE A 240 10.78 14.84 -1.62
N ASN A 241 11.28 15.76 -2.47
CA ASN A 241 12.71 15.99 -2.67
C ASN A 241 13.37 16.55 -1.40
N GLU A 242 12.74 17.50 -0.73
CA GLU A 242 13.20 18.07 0.55
C GLU A 242 13.24 17.01 1.65
N THR A 243 12.19 16.17 1.73
CA THR A 243 12.14 15.05 2.69
C THR A 243 13.28 14.07 2.41
N TYR A 244 13.48 13.68 1.15
CA TYR A 244 14.56 12.77 0.77
C TYR A 244 15.94 13.36 1.09
N SER A 245 16.18 14.63 0.74
CA SER A 245 17.44 15.32 1.00
C SER A 245 17.76 15.43 2.49
N SER A 246 16.75 15.66 3.35
CA SER A 246 16.94 15.86 4.79
C SER A 246 16.97 14.57 5.61
N THR A 247 16.36 13.48 5.12
CA THR A 247 16.14 12.25 5.91
C THR A 247 16.75 11.00 5.29
N GLY A 248 17.11 11.03 4.01
CA GLY A 248 17.49 9.85 3.22
C GLY A 248 16.32 8.89 2.91
N VAL A 249 15.08 9.28 3.23
CA VAL A 249 13.89 8.44 3.00
C VAL A 249 13.13 8.93 1.79
N LEU A 250 13.20 8.16 0.70
CA LEU A 250 12.41 8.43 -0.49
C LEU A 250 10.96 7.96 -0.25
N LEU A 251 10.00 8.82 -0.56
CA LEU A 251 8.56 8.54 -0.42
C LEU A 251 7.91 8.35 -1.79
N ASP A 252 6.99 7.41 -1.88
CA ASP A 252 6.14 7.28 -3.06
C ASP A 252 5.19 8.49 -3.19
N PRO A 253 4.89 8.95 -4.43
CA PRO A 253 4.10 10.15 -4.65
C PRO A 253 2.58 9.98 -4.49
N ILE A 254 2.11 8.76 -4.19
CA ILE A 254 0.68 8.43 -4.19
C ILE A 254 0.13 8.31 -2.76
N TYR A 255 0.88 7.67 -1.88
CA TYR A 255 0.44 7.26 -0.54
C TYR A 255 1.24 7.93 0.59
N ASN A 256 2.51 7.55 0.76
CA ASN A 256 3.32 7.95 1.91
C ASN A 256 3.64 9.44 1.94
N SER A 257 3.95 10.05 0.78
CA SER A 257 4.23 11.49 0.70
C SER A 257 3.04 12.34 1.08
N LYS A 258 1.84 11.98 0.61
CA LYS A 258 0.62 12.73 0.93
C LYS A 258 0.23 12.60 2.40
N MET A 259 0.39 11.42 2.97
CA MET A 259 0.19 11.20 4.40
C MET A 259 1.15 12.06 5.23
N LEU A 260 2.46 12.00 4.97
CA LEU A 260 3.43 12.80 5.70
C LEU A 260 3.14 14.30 5.56
N PHE A 261 2.85 14.75 4.34
CA PHE A 261 2.46 16.16 4.11
C PHE A 261 1.25 16.56 4.96
N ARG A 262 0.23 15.69 5.04
CA ARG A 262 -0.97 15.97 5.85
C ARG A 262 -0.65 16.00 7.34
N ILE A 263 0.14 15.09 7.85
CA ILE A 263 0.57 15.06 9.25
C ILE A 263 1.30 16.37 9.61
N ILE A 264 2.29 16.77 8.79
CA ILE A 264 3.03 18.01 9.01
C ILE A 264 2.09 19.21 8.98
N ASN A 265 1.18 19.25 8.03
CA ASN A 265 0.20 20.34 7.94
C ASN A 265 -0.66 20.44 9.20
N LEU A 266 -1.15 19.32 9.75
CA LEU A 266 -1.91 19.30 10.99
C LEU A 266 -1.10 19.82 12.18
N ILE A 267 0.20 19.52 12.24
CA ILE A 267 1.10 20.02 13.29
C ILE A 267 1.29 21.54 13.14
N LEU A 268 1.55 22.01 11.92
CA LEU A 268 1.83 23.42 11.64
C LEU A 268 0.64 24.36 11.94
N ILE A 269 -0.60 23.86 11.85
CA ILE A 269 -1.83 24.64 12.12
C ILE A 269 -2.43 24.33 13.49
N ASP A 270 -1.65 23.74 14.42
CA ASP A 270 -2.03 23.40 15.80
C ASP A 270 -3.29 22.52 15.91
N LYS A 271 -3.53 21.64 14.90
CA LYS A 271 -4.63 20.67 14.89
C LYS A 271 -4.19 19.23 15.19
N TRP A 272 -2.92 19.03 15.57
CA TRP A 272 -2.40 17.72 15.95
C TRP A 272 -2.59 17.47 17.45
N ILE A 273 -3.49 16.56 17.81
CA ILE A 273 -3.88 16.27 19.20
C ILE A 273 -3.51 14.85 19.66
N TYR A 274 -2.69 14.11 18.89
CA TYR A 274 -2.48 12.68 19.05
C TYR A 274 -1.16 12.30 19.75
N GLY A 275 -0.55 13.23 20.45
CA GLY A 275 0.72 13.00 21.15
C GLY A 275 1.95 13.45 20.36
N ASP A 276 3.12 13.16 20.91
CA ASP A 276 4.39 13.70 20.45
C ASP A 276 5.27 12.67 19.74
N LYS A 277 5.09 11.38 20.05
CA LYS A 277 5.88 10.28 19.49
C LYS A 277 5.08 9.56 18.39
N ILE A 278 5.38 9.87 17.15
CA ILE A 278 4.58 9.50 15.96
C ILE A 278 5.30 8.41 15.19
N LEU A 279 4.64 7.26 14.99
CA LEU A 279 5.11 6.20 14.11
C LEU A 279 4.38 6.26 12.77
N ILE A 280 5.11 6.43 11.69
CA ILE A 280 4.59 6.46 10.32
C ILE A 280 4.97 5.16 9.61
N ILE A 281 3.98 4.41 9.16
CA ILE A 281 4.22 3.19 8.40
C ILE A 281 4.55 3.53 6.96
N ASN A 282 5.82 3.39 6.56
CA ASN A 282 6.22 3.52 5.16
C ASN A 282 5.87 2.23 4.41
N THR A 283 4.75 2.25 3.71
CA THR A 283 4.17 1.07 3.04
C THR A 283 4.84 0.71 1.71
N GLY A 284 5.96 1.35 1.34
CA GLY A 284 6.65 1.12 0.08
C GLY A 284 5.94 1.77 -1.12
N GLY A 285 6.09 1.18 -2.30
CA GLY A 285 5.42 1.69 -3.51
C GLY A 285 6.32 2.54 -4.41
N LEU A 286 7.64 2.53 -4.21
CA LEU A 286 8.61 3.37 -4.92
C LEU A 286 8.66 3.14 -6.44
N GLN A 287 8.18 1.99 -6.96
CA GLN A 287 8.08 1.77 -8.41
C GLN A 287 7.17 2.80 -9.11
N SER A 288 6.28 3.45 -8.36
CA SER A 288 5.44 4.53 -8.91
C SER A 288 6.23 5.81 -9.22
N VAL A 289 7.42 6.00 -8.66
CA VAL A 289 8.29 7.18 -8.87
C VAL A 289 8.72 7.27 -10.33
N TYR A 290 9.19 6.17 -10.91
CA TYR A 290 9.61 6.15 -12.31
C TYR A 290 8.50 6.62 -13.26
N GLU A 291 7.31 6.03 -13.16
CA GLU A 291 6.18 6.39 -14.00
C GLU A 291 5.68 7.82 -13.74
N MET A 292 5.75 8.26 -12.49
CA MET A 292 5.40 9.64 -12.16
C MET A 292 6.39 10.61 -12.79
N ASN A 293 7.68 10.34 -12.74
CA ASN A 293 8.71 11.18 -13.37
C ASN A 293 8.53 11.27 -14.88
N LEU A 294 8.15 10.17 -15.56
CA LEU A 294 7.82 10.23 -16.99
C LEU A 294 6.64 11.17 -17.27
N LYS A 295 5.62 11.16 -16.43
CA LYS A 295 4.44 12.05 -16.55
C LYS A 295 4.80 13.51 -16.26
N LEU A 296 5.61 13.75 -15.23
CA LEU A 296 6.07 15.09 -14.84
C LEU A 296 6.95 15.71 -15.93
N LYS A 297 7.91 14.98 -16.48
CA LYS A 297 8.76 15.40 -17.61
C LYS A 297 7.91 15.80 -18.82
N LYS A 298 6.92 15.01 -19.19
CA LYS A 298 6.00 15.32 -20.32
C LYS A 298 5.21 16.62 -20.11
N LYS A 299 5.03 17.05 -18.86
CA LYS A 299 4.31 18.28 -18.50
C LYS A 299 5.24 19.47 -18.24
N GLY A 300 6.56 19.31 -18.40
CA GLY A 300 7.53 20.34 -18.06
C GLY A 300 7.63 20.66 -16.57
N CYS A 301 7.19 19.71 -15.69
CA CYS A 301 7.24 19.86 -14.25
C CYS A 301 8.56 19.35 -13.67
N ILE A 302 8.89 19.81 -12.45
CA ILE A 302 10.01 19.25 -11.68
C ILE A 302 9.79 17.75 -11.42
N THR A 303 10.88 16.99 -11.28
CA THR A 303 10.84 15.55 -11.07
C THR A 303 11.25 15.17 -9.64
N ILE A 304 10.85 13.97 -9.23
CA ILE A 304 11.27 13.38 -7.96
C ILE A 304 12.70 12.88 -8.08
N ASN A 305 13.59 13.33 -7.20
CA ASN A 305 14.96 12.87 -7.09
C ASN A 305 15.02 11.46 -6.52
N HIS A 306 15.89 10.58 -7.06
CA HIS A 306 16.07 9.20 -6.58
C HIS A 306 17.36 8.58 -7.11
#